data_bde957e712f8301bb1b04720ecc8c449
#
_entry.id   bde957e712f8301bb1b04720ecc8c449
#
_cell.length_a   1.000
_cell.length_b   1.000
_cell.length_c   1.000
_cell.angle_alpha   90.00
_cell.angle_beta   90.00
_cell.angle_gamma   90.00
#
_symmetry.space_group_name_H-M   'P 1'
#
loop_
_entity.id
_entity.type
_entity.pdbx_description
1 polymer ?
#
loop_
_entity_poly.entity_id
_entity_poly.type
_entity_poly.pdbx_seq_one_letter_code
_entity_poly.pdbx_strand_id
1 'polypeptide(L)'
;MAQPIIMISSYPPRLCGIATFCEEAREFIQKAHPERDVLVISHTDGEGEGVFPIIDTSHRTWWKPVAQKIHELDPYVVHIEHEYGLYNYIDERGKSDENEGLLNLLEAVSDVPTVMEPHTVHGRLTDFEADFIFKMSRRINVVLFKCHYQKWRLDWNFRGRDWPTPMNVMVVPHGARPDRRYSLAEVVQLREDLGLDKVEHLAPHLVGLIGWIQSNKRWDILTSMWEDIAHEINERTGEDWDLLAAGTWRDPNHKPDYDRYRSEVELLEQKRLAHYYEFVPRGDVYYKTMAVCDFIVLPSTDETQSGTLARIIALNKPYITTAPMEGLTAQTLESGGGLLFTTRDMLRRHVIELACNEEARLRMGENLKRYLDEVVSWEIVAEQYSQAYELARESTRTGIPVELPKEF
;
A
#
# COMPACT_ATOMS: atom_id res chain seq x y z
N MET A 1 -34.38 2.63 -3.22
CA MET A 1 -32.98 2.92 -3.54
C MET A 1 -32.26 1.58 -3.68
N ALA A 2 -31.23 1.48 -4.50
CA ALA A 2 -30.43 0.25 -4.55
C ALA A 2 -29.71 0.05 -3.21
N GLN A 3 -29.48 -1.20 -2.83
CA GLN A 3 -28.73 -1.54 -1.61
C GLN A 3 -27.30 -0.97 -1.71
N PRO A 4 -26.78 -0.28 -0.69
CA PRO A 4 -25.46 0.31 -0.72
C PRO A 4 -24.33 -0.74 -0.61
N ILE A 5 -23.14 -0.41 -1.08
CA ILE A 5 -21.89 -1.10 -0.73
C ILE A 5 -21.35 -0.43 0.52
N ILE A 6 -21.01 -1.21 1.55
CA ILE A 6 -20.40 -0.68 2.78
C ILE A 6 -18.94 -1.07 2.83
N MET A 7 -18.07 -0.08 2.96
CA MET A 7 -16.67 -0.29 3.30
C MET A 7 -16.46 -0.12 4.82
N ILE A 8 -15.69 -1.00 5.44
CA ILE A 8 -15.30 -0.88 6.86
C ILE A 8 -13.79 -0.68 6.90
N SER A 9 -13.36 0.50 7.38
CA SER A 9 -11.95 0.88 7.33
C SER A 9 -11.62 2.05 8.26
N SER A 10 -10.34 2.41 8.37
CA SER A 10 -9.95 3.79 8.67
C SER A 10 -10.23 4.68 7.46
N TYR A 11 -10.48 5.99 7.69
CA TYR A 11 -10.82 6.94 6.61
C TYR A 11 -10.18 8.31 6.89
N PRO A 12 -9.91 9.14 5.85
CA PRO A 12 -9.44 10.51 6.07
C PRO A 12 -10.36 11.32 6.99
N PRO A 13 -9.83 12.28 7.77
CA PRO A 13 -8.48 12.88 7.70
C PRO A 13 -7.37 12.08 8.40
N ARG A 14 -7.67 10.87 8.92
CA ARG A 14 -6.67 10.04 9.60
C ARG A 14 -5.41 9.86 8.75
N LEU A 15 -4.23 10.15 9.32
CA LEU A 15 -2.94 9.97 8.66
C LEU A 15 -2.53 8.48 8.67
N CYS A 16 -3.17 7.70 7.81
CA CYS A 16 -2.99 6.25 7.72
C CYS A 16 -2.97 5.81 6.26
N GLY A 17 -2.09 4.85 5.92
CA GLY A 17 -2.03 4.28 4.57
C GLY A 17 -3.34 3.60 4.15
N ILE A 18 -3.99 2.89 5.10
CA ILE A 18 -5.27 2.22 4.86
C ILE A 18 -6.40 3.24 4.63
N ALA A 19 -6.40 4.37 5.35
CA ALA A 19 -7.38 5.42 5.15
C ALA A 19 -7.32 6.00 3.73
N THR A 20 -6.10 6.27 3.23
CA THR A 20 -5.90 6.74 1.85
C THR A 20 -6.26 5.66 0.83
N PHE A 21 -5.93 4.40 1.10
CA PHE A 21 -6.32 3.27 0.26
C PHE A 21 -7.85 3.15 0.15
N CYS A 22 -8.55 3.17 1.28
CA CYS A 22 -10.01 3.11 1.32
C CYS A 22 -10.67 4.27 0.55
N GLU A 23 -10.13 5.49 0.67
CA GLU A 23 -10.61 6.66 -0.08
C GLU A 23 -10.48 6.45 -1.60
N GLU A 24 -9.31 5.99 -2.07
CA GLU A 24 -9.07 5.68 -3.48
C GLU A 24 -9.96 4.52 -3.96
N ALA A 25 -10.01 3.42 -3.22
CA ALA A 25 -10.87 2.27 -3.55
C ALA A 25 -12.35 2.67 -3.64
N ARG A 26 -12.86 3.44 -2.66
CA ARG A 26 -14.22 3.97 -2.66
C ARG A 26 -14.56 4.73 -3.93
N GLU A 27 -13.65 5.62 -4.38
CA GLU A 27 -13.85 6.41 -5.61
C GLU A 27 -14.08 5.50 -6.82
N PHE A 28 -13.26 4.47 -6.99
CA PHE A 28 -13.33 3.59 -8.17
C PHE A 28 -14.43 2.53 -8.05
N ILE A 29 -14.73 2.04 -6.84
CA ILE A 29 -15.91 1.20 -6.61
C ILE A 29 -17.19 1.98 -6.92
N GLN A 30 -17.27 3.26 -6.53
CA GLN A 30 -18.43 4.12 -6.86
C GLN A 30 -18.57 4.33 -8.37
N LYS A 31 -17.46 4.46 -9.11
CA LYS A 31 -17.48 4.54 -10.58
C LYS A 31 -17.95 3.25 -11.23
N ALA A 32 -17.55 2.08 -10.68
CA ALA A 32 -17.97 0.78 -11.16
C ALA A 32 -19.43 0.46 -10.83
N HIS A 33 -19.98 1.04 -9.76
CA HIS A 33 -21.35 0.84 -9.30
C HIS A 33 -22.12 2.17 -9.18
N PRO A 34 -22.36 2.89 -10.29
CA PRO A 34 -22.99 4.22 -10.25
C PRO A 34 -24.46 4.20 -9.75
N GLU A 35 -25.09 3.04 -9.75
CA GLU A 35 -26.46 2.84 -9.29
C GLU A 35 -26.58 2.65 -7.76
N ARG A 36 -25.45 2.50 -7.05
CA ARG A 36 -25.37 2.24 -5.61
C ARG A 36 -24.55 3.29 -4.91
N ASP A 37 -24.92 3.62 -3.70
CA ASP A 37 -24.06 4.43 -2.82
C ASP A 37 -22.94 3.57 -2.24
N VAL A 38 -21.71 4.07 -2.23
CA VAL A 38 -20.60 3.47 -1.50
C VAL A 38 -20.39 4.22 -0.19
N LEU A 39 -20.82 3.60 0.90
CA LEU A 39 -20.78 4.17 2.26
C LEU A 39 -19.59 3.62 3.04
N VAL A 40 -19.09 4.36 4.01
CA VAL A 40 -17.96 3.94 4.84
C VAL A 40 -18.38 3.93 6.31
N ILE A 41 -18.16 2.81 6.99
CA ILE A 41 -18.15 2.76 8.45
C ILE A 41 -16.69 2.86 8.89
N SER A 42 -16.34 3.94 9.57
CA SER A 42 -14.96 4.25 9.92
C SER A 42 -14.72 4.37 11.42
N HIS A 43 -13.46 4.44 11.79
CA HIS A 43 -13.05 4.88 13.12
C HIS A 43 -13.56 6.28 13.41
N THR A 44 -13.67 6.62 14.70
CA THR A 44 -14.27 7.87 15.22
C THR A 44 -13.64 9.16 14.70
N ASP A 45 -12.46 9.08 14.09
CA ASP A 45 -11.72 10.18 13.48
C ASP A 45 -11.88 10.29 11.95
N GLY A 46 -12.72 9.45 11.33
CA GLY A 46 -13.03 9.56 9.89
C GLY A 46 -14.13 10.58 9.62
N GLU A 47 -14.03 11.31 8.51
CA GLU A 47 -14.96 12.37 8.14
C GLU A 47 -15.33 12.31 6.65
N GLY A 48 -16.52 12.75 6.30
CA GLY A 48 -16.96 12.89 4.90
C GLY A 48 -18.42 12.55 4.67
N GLU A 49 -18.89 12.82 3.48
CA GLU A 49 -20.23 12.42 3.05
C GLU A 49 -20.33 10.90 2.92
N GLY A 50 -21.39 10.30 3.49
CA GLY A 50 -21.59 8.86 3.52
C GLY A 50 -20.60 8.11 4.43
N VAL A 51 -19.92 8.80 5.35
CA VAL A 51 -19.02 8.22 6.35
C VAL A 51 -19.70 8.17 7.72
N PHE A 52 -19.68 7.01 8.37
CA PHE A 52 -20.23 6.77 9.71
C PHE A 52 -19.07 6.48 10.68
N PRO A 53 -18.61 7.47 11.47
CA PRO A 53 -17.44 7.33 12.34
C PRO A 53 -17.80 6.68 13.69
N ILE A 54 -18.11 5.39 13.67
CA ILE A 54 -18.65 4.64 14.83
C ILE A 54 -17.75 3.51 15.35
N ILE A 55 -16.62 3.24 14.74
CA ILE A 55 -15.67 2.23 15.23
C ILE A 55 -14.84 2.85 16.35
N ASP A 56 -15.13 2.46 17.60
CA ASP A 56 -14.41 2.89 18.79
C ASP A 56 -13.77 1.70 19.49
N THR A 57 -12.56 1.33 19.08
CA THR A 57 -11.82 0.19 19.62
C THR A 57 -11.33 0.39 21.07
N SER A 58 -11.56 1.53 21.70
CA SER A 58 -11.37 1.71 23.15
C SER A 58 -12.38 0.90 23.98
N HIS A 59 -13.46 0.44 23.36
CA HIS A 59 -14.50 -0.37 23.99
C HIS A 59 -14.47 -1.81 23.45
N ARG A 60 -14.43 -2.79 24.34
CA ARG A 60 -14.40 -4.22 23.96
C ARG A 60 -15.59 -4.66 23.08
N THR A 61 -16.71 -3.97 23.17
CA THR A 61 -17.93 -4.28 22.41
C THR A 61 -18.16 -3.36 21.20
N TRP A 62 -17.10 -2.70 20.70
CA TRP A 62 -17.13 -1.77 19.58
C TRP A 62 -17.85 -2.32 18.33
N TRP A 63 -17.79 -3.61 18.13
CA TRP A 63 -18.39 -4.30 17.01
C TRP A 63 -19.94 -4.29 17.02
N LYS A 64 -20.59 -4.14 18.19
CA LYS A 64 -22.06 -4.17 18.31
C LYS A 64 -22.75 -3.01 17.57
N PRO A 65 -22.41 -1.74 17.80
CA PRO A 65 -23.00 -0.63 17.04
C PRO A 65 -22.67 -0.71 15.54
N VAL A 66 -21.51 -1.28 15.16
CA VAL A 66 -21.12 -1.50 13.76
C VAL A 66 -22.06 -2.54 13.13
N ALA A 67 -22.26 -3.70 13.76
CA ALA A 67 -23.19 -4.73 13.27
C ALA A 67 -24.62 -4.20 13.16
N GLN A 68 -25.09 -3.45 14.15
CA GLN A 68 -26.40 -2.81 14.10
C GLN A 68 -26.53 -1.87 12.89
N LYS A 69 -25.51 -1.01 12.65
CA LYS A 69 -25.51 -0.08 11.51
C LYS A 69 -25.50 -0.81 10.17
N ILE A 70 -24.77 -1.92 10.05
CA ILE A 70 -24.78 -2.76 8.85
C ILE A 70 -26.18 -3.27 8.55
N HIS A 71 -26.89 -3.84 9.55
CA HIS A 71 -28.25 -4.33 9.35
C HIS A 71 -29.26 -3.19 9.07
N GLU A 72 -29.09 -2.02 9.69
CA GLU A 72 -29.93 -0.84 9.40
C GLU A 72 -29.79 -0.37 7.94
N LEU A 73 -28.60 -0.50 7.36
CA LEU A 73 -28.33 -0.06 5.99
C LEU A 73 -28.71 -1.11 4.94
N ASP A 74 -28.95 -2.35 5.32
CA ASP A 74 -29.29 -3.48 4.42
C ASP A 74 -28.42 -3.53 3.17
N PRO A 75 -27.08 -3.79 3.31
CA PRO A 75 -26.12 -3.59 2.23
C PRO A 75 -26.19 -4.66 1.16
N TYR A 76 -25.75 -4.28 -0.05
CA TYR A 76 -25.44 -5.19 -1.14
C TYR A 76 -24.30 -6.13 -0.79
N VAL A 77 -23.25 -5.58 -0.15
CA VAL A 77 -22.07 -6.27 0.35
C VAL A 77 -21.37 -5.40 1.40
N VAL A 78 -20.67 -6.04 2.33
CA VAL A 78 -19.74 -5.40 3.25
C VAL A 78 -18.32 -5.75 2.84
N HIS A 79 -17.47 -4.74 2.55
CA HIS A 79 -16.06 -4.87 2.23
C HIS A 79 -15.21 -4.35 3.38
N ILE A 80 -14.41 -5.21 3.99
CA ILE A 80 -13.63 -4.91 5.19
C ILE A 80 -12.15 -4.79 4.83
N GLU A 81 -11.58 -3.60 5.03
CA GLU A 81 -10.15 -3.34 4.94
C GLU A 81 -9.51 -3.71 6.27
N HIS A 82 -8.73 -4.78 6.29
CA HIS A 82 -8.17 -5.27 7.54
C HIS A 82 -6.68 -4.96 7.70
N GLU A 83 -6.36 -4.43 8.87
CA GLU A 83 -5.01 -4.34 9.42
C GLU A 83 -5.08 -4.66 10.92
N TYR A 84 -4.16 -5.47 11.44
CA TYR A 84 -4.22 -5.94 12.83
C TYR A 84 -4.32 -4.83 13.86
N GLY A 85 -3.63 -3.70 13.62
CA GLY A 85 -3.66 -2.54 14.51
C GLY A 85 -4.95 -1.72 14.49
N LEU A 86 -5.84 -1.93 13.51
CA LEU A 86 -7.07 -1.13 13.39
C LEU A 86 -8.21 -1.64 14.28
N TYR A 87 -8.27 -2.93 14.56
CA TYR A 87 -9.44 -3.56 15.19
C TYR A 87 -9.17 -4.18 16.55
N ASN A 88 -8.00 -3.90 17.12
CA ASN A 88 -7.63 -4.39 18.44
C ASN A 88 -8.29 -3.56 19.55
N TYR A 89 -8.95 -4.23 20.48
CA TYR A 89 -9.19 -3.69 21.80
C TYR A 89 -7.97 -3.98 22.70
N ILE A 90 -7.52 -2.98 23.44
CA ILE A 90 -6.43 -3.11 24.42
C ILE A 90 -7.02 -2.83 25.80
N ASP A 91 -6.92 -3.81 26.71
CA ASP A 91 -7.43 -3.68 28.06
C ASP A 91 -6.58 -2.74 28.94
N GLU A 92 -7.05 -2.44 30.16
CA GLU A 92 -6.37 -1.56 31.13
C GLU A 92 -4.97 -2.08 31.53
N ARG A 93 -4.65 -3.35 31.25
CA ARG A 93 -3.35 -3.98 31.51
C ARG A 93 -2.45 -3.98 30.28
N GLY A 94 -2.89 -3.38 29.19
CA GLY A 94 -2.16 -3.32 27.92
C GLY A 94 -2.24 -4.63 27.10
N LYS A 95 -3.16 -5.57 27.44
CA LYS A 95 -3.34 -6.80 26.69
C LYS A 95 -4.30 -6.59 25.52
N SER A 96 -3.84 -6.97 24.31
CA SER A 96 -4.66 -6.99 23.10
C SER A 96 -5.69 -8.13 23.15
N ASP A 97 -6.88 -7.91 22.57
CA ASP A 97 -7.89 -8.94 22.30
C ASP A 97 -7.62 -9.74 21.01
N GLU A 98 -6.49 -9.47 20.35
CA GLU A 98 -6.06 -10.20 19.15
C GLU A 98 -7.11 -10.19 18.01
N ASN A 99 -7.82 -9.06 17.82
CA ASN A 99 -8.92 -8.89 16.87
C ASN A 99 -10.16 -9.78 17.15
N GLU A 100 -10.36 -10.23 18.39
CA GLU A 100 -11.57 -10.98 18.79
C GLU A 100 -12.83 -10.17 18.48
N GLY A 101 -12.80 -8.82 18.68
CA GLY A 101 -13.89 -7.93 18.34
C GLY A 101 -14.28 -7.99 16.86
N LEU A 102 -13.31 -8.10 15.95
CA LEU A 102 -13.59 -8.24 14.53
C LEU A 102 -14.18 -9.62 14.19
N LEU A 103 -13.70 -10.69 14.80
CA LEU A 103 -14.29 -12.02 14.62
C LEU A 103 -15.74 -12.06 15.13
N ASN A 104 -16.05 -11.36 16.21
CA ASN A 104 -17.41 -11.21 16.72
C ASN A 104 -18.31 -10.38 15.78
N LEU A 105 -17.75 -9.34 15.12
CA LEU A 105 -18.46 -8.60 14.06
C LEU A 105 -18.85 -9.55 12.92
N LEU A 106 -17.90 -10.33 12.41
CA LEU A 106 -18.16 -11.28 11.32
C LEU A 106 -19.23 -12.31 11.68
N GLU A 107 -19.24 -12.79 12.90
CA GLU A 107 -20.29 -13.70 13.38
C GLU A 107 -21.65 -13.00 13.45
N ALA A 108 -21.68 -11.75 13.94
CA ALA A 108 -22.91 -10.98 14.06
C ALA A 108 -23.54 -10.57 12.72
N VAL A 109 -22.75 -10.55 11.63
CA VAL A 109 -23.22 -10.20 10.26
C VAL A 109 -23.12 -11.39 9.32
N SER A 110 -23.19 -12.63 9.84
CA SER A 110 -23.04 -13.87 9.03
C SER A 110 -24.13 -14.07 7.98
N ASP A 111 -25.24 -13.35 8.09
CA ASP A 111 -26.34 -13.30 7.13
C ASP A 111 -26.17 -12.25 6.01
N VAL A 112 -25.09 -11.45 6.08
CA VAL A 112 -24.77 -10.40 5.11
C VAL A 112 -23.62 -10.84 4.21
N PRO A 113 -23.66 -10.57 2.89
CA PRO A 113 -22.51 -10.83 2.01
C PRO A 113 -21.28 -10.04 2.46
N THR A 114 -20.15 -10.74 2.66
CA THR A 114 -18.93 -10.13 3.22
C THR A 114 -17.69 -10.46 2.41
N VAL A 115 -16.85 -9.47 2.21
CA VAL A 115 -15.52 -9.56 1.61
C VAL A 115 -14.51 -8.92 2.55
N MET A 116 -13.35 -9.52 2.74
CA MET A 116 -12.28 -8.92 3.55
C MET A 116 -10.96 -8.89 2.82
N GLU A 117 -10.29 -7.76 2.93
CA GLU A 117 -8.99 -7.49 2.33
C GLU A 117 -7.92 -7.27 3.41
N PRO A 118 -7.19 -8.33 3.84
CA PRO A 118 -6.06 -8.16 4.75
C PRO A 118 -4.89 -7.45 4.06
N HIS A 119 -4.48 -6.30 4.60
CA HIS A 119 -3.34 -5.52 4.08
C HIS A 119 -1.99 -6.10 4.51
N THR A 120 -1.93 -6.75 5.66
CA THR A 120 -0.73 -7.44 6.13
C THR A 120 -0.95 -8.95 6.11
N VAL A 121 -0.27 -9.64 5.18
CA VAL A 121 -0.22 -11.10 5.09
C VAL A 121 1.23 -11.50 4.81
N HIS A 122 1.92 -11.95 5.87
CA HIS A 122 3.31 -12.36 5.77
C HIS A 122 3.45 -13.74 5.10
N GLY A 123 4.52 -13.94 4.35
CA GLY A 123 4.83 -15.23 3.74
C GLY A 123 5.15 -16.32 4.78
N ARG A 124 5.54 -15.93 5.99
CA ARG A 124 5.66 -16.81 7.16
C ARG A 124 4.78 -16.27 8.27
N LEU A 125 3.63 -16.87 8.45
CA LEU A 125 2.68 -16.48 9.49
C LEU A 125 3.17 -16.86 10.88
N THR A 126 3.03 -15.95 11.83
CA THR A 126 3.07 -16.27 13.26
C THR A 126 1.88 -17.15 13.64
N ASP A 127 1.89 -17.74 14.80
CA ASP A 127 0.76 -18.58 15.27
C ASP A 127 -0.51 -17.74 15.45
N PHE A 128 -0.36 -16.48 15.89
CA PHE A 128 -1.47 -15.54 15.99
C PHE A 128 -2.08 -15.21 14.61
N GLU A 129 -1.26 -14.85 13.63
CA GLU A 129 -1.74 -14.52 12.26
C GLU A 129 -2.40 -15.73 11.61
N ALA A 130 -1.81 -16.91 11.76
CA ALA A 130 -2.37 -18.14 11.22
C ALA A 130 -3.73 -18.47 11.84
N ASP A 131 -3.85 -18.38 13.17
CA ASP A 131 -5.11 -18.62 13.91
C ASP A 131 -6.19 -17.60 13.51
N PHE A 132 -5.82 -16.31 13.41
CA PHE A 132 -6.74 -15.27 12.98
C PHE A 132 -7.25 -15.54 11.55
N ILE A 133 -6.35 -15.77 10.59
CA ILE A 133 -6.74 -16.04 9.19
C ILE A 133 -7.60 -17.31 9.10
N PHE A 134 -7.28 -18.35 9.88
CA PHE A 134 -8.05 -19.59 9.93
C PHE A 134 -9.49 -19.36 10.42
N LYS A 135 -9.66 -18.58 11.49
CA LYS A 135 -10.97 -18.24 12.06
C LYS A 135 -11.76 -17.29 11.18
N MET A 136 -11.09 -16.28 10.63
CA MET A 136 -11.67 -15.24 9.79
C MET A 136 -12.18 -15.84 8.47
N SER A 137 -11.36 -16.61 7.75
CA SER A 137 -11.71 -17.19 6.45
C SER A 137 -12.94 -18.10 6.47
N ARG A 138 -13.31 -18.61 7.64
CA ARG A 138 -14.52 -19.43 7.85
C ARG A 138 -15.78 -18.64 8.18
N ARG A 139 -15.64 -17.34 8.44
CA ARG A 139 -16.73 -16.43 8.80
C ARG A 139 -17.04 -15.41 7.71
N ILE A 140 -16.27 -15.42 6.64
CA ILE A 140 -16.39 -14.47 5.55
C ILE A 140 -16.58 -15.22 4.22
N ASN A 141 -17.32 -14.62 3.29
CA ASN A 141 -17.57 -15.26 2.02
C ASN A 141 -16.33 -15.29 1.11
N VAL A 142 -15.62 -14.14 0.98
CA VAL A 142 -14.42 -14.01 0.13
C VAL A 142 -13.31 -13.26 0.87
N VAL A 143 -12.09 -13.77 0.78
CA VAL A 143 -10.87 -13.13 1.27
C VAL A 143 -10.05 -12.67 0.08
N LEU A 144 -9.56 -11.43 0.10
CA LEU A 144 -8.76 -10.84 -0.97
C LEU A 144 -7.30 -10.75 -0.56
N PHE A 145 -6.43 -11.47 -1.26
CA PHE A 145 -4.98 -11.34 -1.10
C PHE A 145 -4.39 -10.51 -2.24
N LYS A 146 -3.25 -9.89 -2.01
CA LYS A 146 -2.64 -8.96 -2.96
C LYS A 146 -1.80 -9.62 -4.05
N CYS A 147 -1.32 -10.85 -3.83
CA CYS A 147 -0.54 -11.58 -4.82
C CYS A 147 -0.65 -13.10 -4.65
N HIS A 148 -0.36 -13.84 -5.71
CA HIS A 148 -0.38 -15.31 -5.72
C HIS A 148 0.64 -15.90 -4.73
N TYR A 149 1.76 -15.23 -4.50
CA TYR A 149 2.76 -15.66 -3.52
C TYR A 149 2.17 -15.75 -2.10
N GLN A 150 1.35 -14.78 -1.67
CA GLN A 150 0.68 -14.82 -0.37
C GLN A 150 -0.28 -16.02 -0.27
N LYS A 151 -1.07 -16.27 -1.33
CA LYS A 151 -1.98 -17.42 -1.40
C LYS A 151 -1.23 -18.75 -1.33
N TRP A 152 -0.12 -18.88 -2.06
CA TRP A 152 0.74 -20.06 -2.02
C TRP A 152 1.38 -20.27 -0.65
N ARG A 153 1.90 -19.21 -0.03
CA ARG A 153 2.49 -19.26 1.31
C ARG A 153 1.45 -19.60 2.38
N LEU A 154 0.21 -19.17 2.23
CA LEU A 154 -0.89 -19.55 3.12
C LEU A 154 -1.10 -21.08 3.12
N ASP A 155 -1.16 -21.69 1.94
CA ASP A 155 -1.29 -23.15 1.80
C ASP A 155 -0.15 -23.88 2.54
N TRP A 156 1.09 -23.41 2.36
CA TRP A 156 2.25 -23.95 3.08
C TRP A 156 2.14 -23.82 4.60
N ASN A 157 1.76 -22.65 5.09
CA ASN A 157 1.62 -22.39 6.53
C ASN A 157 0.54 -23.26 7.16
N PHE A 158 -0.57 -23.50 6.45
CA PHE A 158 -1.71 -24.29 6.96
C PHE A 158 -1.42 -25.79 6.90
N ARG A 159 -0.82 -26.28 5.82
CA ARG A 159 -0.36 -27.68 5.76
C ARG A 159 0.64 -28.02 6.86
N GLY A 160 1.56 -27.10 7.19
CA GLY A 160 2.51 -27.30 8.27
C GLY A 160 1.87 -27.36 9.67
N ARG A 161 0.58 -27.00 9.77
CA ARG A 161 -0.24 -27.06 11.01
C ARG A 161 -1.33 -28.13 10.96
N ASP A 162 -1.37 -28.94 9.91
CA ASP A 162 -2.47 -29.86 9.60
C ASP A 162 -3.85 -29.22 9.55
N TRP A 163 -3.88 -27.95 9.07
CA TRP A 163 -5.11 -27.18 8.90
C TRP A 163 -5.56 -27.19 7.44
N PRO A 164 -6.89 -27.26 7.16
CA PRO A 164 -7.38 -27.13 5.80
C PRO A 164 -7.16 -25.69 5.29
N THR A 165 -6.58 -25.59 4.10
CA THR A 165 -6.38 -24.30 3.43
C THR A 165 -7.73 -23.71 3.01
N PRO A 166 -8.01 -22.43 3.27
CA PRO A 166 -9.21 -21.76 2.80
C PRO A 166 -9.31 -21.80 1.27
N MET A 167 -10.50 -22.13 0.75
CA MET A 167 -10.77 -22.16 -0.69
C MET A 167 -11.40 -20.85 -1.21
N ASN A 168 -11.81 -19.95 -0.33
CA ASN A 168 -12.46 -18.68 -0.64
C ASN A 168 -11.48 -17.51 -0.77
N VAL A 169 -10.22 -17.77 -1.12
CA VAL A 169 -9.17 -16.74 -1.28
C VAL A 169 -9.03 -16.37 -2.75
N MET A 170 -9.36 -15.13 -3.10
CA MET A 170 -9.14 -14.51 -4.39
C MET A 170 -7.90 -13.63 -4.35
N VAL A 171 -7.17 -13.49 -5.45
CA VAL A 171 -6.05 -12.55 -5.57
C VAL A 171 -6.53 -11.31 -6.30
N VAL A 172 -6.41 -10.17 -5.64
CA VAL A 172 -6.71 -8.83 -6.19
C VAL A 172 -5.55 -7.91 -5.83
N PRO A 173 -4.78 -7.43 -6.81
CA PRO A 173 -3.59 -6.62 -6.55
C PRO A 173 -3.94 -5.27 -5.92
N HIS A 174 -2.92 -4.58 -5.41
CA HIS A 174 -3.08 -3.21 -4.95
C HIS A 174 -3.34 -2.29 -6.15
N GLY A 175 -4.45 -1.56 -6.14
CA GLY A 175 -4.81 -0.62 -7.20
C GLY A 175 -3.83 0.55 -7.31
N ALA A 176 -3.64 1.04 -8.54
CA ALA A 176 -2.86 2.22 -8.84
C ALA A 176 -3.65 3.17 -9.74
N ARG A 177 -3.45 4.48 -9.56
CA ARG A 177 -4.23 5.52 -10.28
C ARG A 177 -3.69 5.75 -11.69
N PRO A 178 -4.47 5.51 -12.77
CA PRO A 178 -4.01 5.73 -14.14
C PRO A 178 -4.01 7.21 -14.55
N ASP A 179 -4.68 8.09 -13.79
CA ASP A 179 -4.85 9.51 -14.04
C ASP A 179 -3.71 10.40 -13.50
N ARG A 180 -2.61 9.80 -13.03
CA ARG A 180 -1.48 10.50 -12.39
C ARG A 180 -0.20 10.52 -13.21
N ARG A 181 -0.31 10.42 -14.53
CA ARG A 181 0.84 10.50 -15.44
C ARG A 181 1.15 11.95 -15.79
N TYR A 182 2.44 12.26 -15.88
CA TYR A 182 2.92 13.58 -16.28
C TYR A 182 3.82 13.48 -17.52
N SER A 183 3.66 14.39 -18.46
CA SER A 183 4.58 14.57 -19.56
C SER A 183 5.90 15.22 -19.10
N LEU A 184 6.94 15.15 -19.91
CA LEU A 184 8.22 15.81 -19.60
C LEU A 184 8.07 17.31 -19.37
N ALA A 185 7.21 17.98 -20.16
CA ALA A 185 6.95 19.41 -19.98
C ALA A 185 6.28 19.72 -18.66
N GLU A 186 5.34 18.87 -18.22
CA GLU A 186 4.71 18.99 -16.92
C GLU A 186 5.70 18.74 -15.77
N VAL A 187 6.62 17.78 -15.92
CA VAL A 187 7.65 17.52 -14.89
C VAL A 187 8.54 18.74 -14.66
N VAL A 188 8.88 19.50 -15.70
CA VAL A 188 9.61 20.79 -15.56
C VAL A 188 8.79 21.75 -14.70
N GLN A 189 7.50 21.93 -15.00
CA GLN A 189 6.61 22.80 -14.22
C GLN A 189 6.46 22.32 -12.77
N LEU A 190 6.42 20.97 -12.54
CA LEU A 190 6.33 20.43 -11.18
C LEU A 190 7.54 20.79 -10.31
N ARG A 191 8.74 20.91 -10.90
CA ARG A 191 9.92 21.38 -10.16
C ARG A 191 9.74 22.81 -9.66
N GLU A 192 9.16 23.69 -10.48
CA GLU A 192 8.82 25.06 -10.10
C GLU A 192 7.72 25.07 -9.02
N ASP A 193 6.65 24.31 -9.21
CA ASP A 193 5.53 24.19 -8.24
C ASP A 193 6.01 23.74 -6.85
N LEU A 194 6.99 22.85 -6.80
CA LEU A 194 7.61 22.35 -5.57
C LEU A 194 8.72 23.29 -5.04
N GLY A 195 9.06 24.37 -5.76
CA GLY A 195 10.14 25.28 -5.42
C GLY A 195 11.54 24.70 -5.54
N LEU A 196 11.69 23.58 -6.22
CA LEU A 196 12.98 22.91 -6.43
C LEU A 196 13.87 23.65 -7.42
N ASP A 197 13.29 24.47 -8.32
CA ASP A 197 13.99 25.40 -9.21
C ASP A 197 14.78 26.49 -8.45
N LYS A 198 14.40 26.77 -7.21
CA LYS A 198 15.04 27.76 -6.34
C LYS A 198 16.13 27.19 -5.46
N VAL A 199 16.27 25.86 -5.46
CA VAL A 199 17.32 25.20 -4.68
C VAL A 199 18.65 25.36 -5.41
N GLU A 200 19.53 26.15 -4.83
CA GLU A 200 20.85 26.43 -5.41
C GLU A 200 21.63 25.12 -5.58
N HIS A 201 22.11 24.87 -6.79
CA HIS A 201 22.91 23.69 -7.15
C HIS A 201 22.18 22.34 -7.12
N LEU A 202 20.84 22.29 -7.16
CA LEU A 202 20.13 21.03 -7.34
C LEU A 202 20.45 20.45 -8.73
N ALA A 203 20.89 19.20 -8.74
CA ALA A 203 21.21 18.50 -9.98
C ALA A 203 20.01 18.36 -10.93
N PRO A 204 20.25 18.26 -12.26
CA PRO A 204 19.19 18.01 -13.21
C PRO A 204 18.53 16.64 -13.02
N HIS A 205 19.29 15.66 -12.52
CA HIS A 205 18.83 14.30 -12.28
C HIS A 205 18.65 14.01 -10.80
N LEU A 206 17.53 13.35 -10.46
CA LEU A 206 17.15 13.09 -9.07
C LEU A 206 16.84 11.61 -8.84
N VAL A 207 17.43 11.05 -7.79
CA VAL A 207 17.02 9.76 -7.21
C VAL A 207 16.15 10.01 -5.98
N GLY A 208 14.95 9.43 -5.94
CA GLY A 208 14.00 9.69 -4.86
C GLY A 208 14.09 8.68 -3.71
N LEU A 209 14.14 9.19 -2.46
CA LEU A 209 13.76 8.50 -1.22
C LEU A 209 12.54 9.20 -0.66
N ILE A 210 11.33 8.68 -0.93
CA ILE A 210 10.11 9.47 -0.74
C ILE A 210 9.05 8.68 0.02
N GLY A 211 8.47 9.29 1.05
CA GLY A 211 7.35 8.72 1.79
C GLY A 211 7.35 8.99 3.29
N TRP A 212 6.53 8.25 4.03
CA TRP A 212 6.52 8.30 5.48
C TRP A 212 7.83 7.79 6.07
N ILE A 213 8.40 8.54 6.98
CA ILE A 213 9.65 8.16 7.65
C ILE A 213 9.34 7.31 8.88
N GLN A 214 9.88 6.10 8.88
CA GLN A 214 9.81 5.11 9.97
C GLN A 214 11.01 4.17 9.87
N SER A 215 11.28 3.43 10.93
CA SER A 215 12.46 2.56 11.03
C SER A 215 12.58 1.53 9.92
N ASN A 216 11.45 0.95 9.49
CA ASN A 216 11.43 -0.06 8.43
C ASN A 216 11.71 0.50 7.02
N LYS A 217 11.70 1.83 6.82
CA LYS A 217 11.99 2.45 5.52
C LYS A 217 13.47 2.47 5.15
N ARG A 218 14.35 2.30 6.12
CA ARG A 218 15.80 2.05 5.95
C ARG A 218 16.50 3.02 4.99
N TRP A 219 16.18 4.29 5.07
CA TRP A 219 16.85 5.32 4.25
C TRP A 219 18.36 5.37 4.46
N ASP A 220 18.81 4.99 5.68
CA ASP A 220 20.22 4.83 6.06
C ASP A 220 21.05 3.97 5.10
N ILE A 221 20.42 3.00 4.43
CA ILE A 221 21.12 2.13 3.50
C ILE A 221 21.63 2.93 2.29
N LEU A 222 20.81 3.83 1.73
CA LEU A 222 21.22 4.61 0.55
C LEU A 222 21.98 5.87 0.96
N THR A 223 21.54 6.62 1.97
CA THR A 223 22.20 7.87 2.40
C THR A 223 23.65 7.66 2.75
N SER A 224 23.99 6.55 3.43
CA SER A 224 25.36 6.22 3.83
C SER A 224 26.30 5.85 2.68
N MET A 225 25.78 5.60 1.48
CA MET A 225 26.58 5.25 0.28
C MET A 225 26.47 6.32 -0.81
N TRP A 226 25.63 7.31 -0.64
CA TRP A 226 25.23 8.20 -1.72
C TRP A 226 26.40 9.02 -2.29
N GLU A 227 27.29 9.53 -1.45
CA GLU A 227 28.44 10.30 -1.88
C GLU A 227 29.32 9.52 -2.88
N ASP A 228 29.68 8.28 -2.55
CA ASP A 228 30.47 7.43 -3.43
C ASP A 228 29.72 7.07 -4.73
N ILE A 229 28.40 6.88 -4.62
CA ILE A 229 27.54 6.59 -5.77
C ILE A 229 27.47 7.78 -6.72
N ALA A 230 27.20 8.97 -6.20
CA ALA A 230 27.08 10.19 -7.00
C ALA A 230 28.38 10.52 -7.72
N HIS A 231 29.54 10.38 -7.05
CA HIS A 231 30.84 10.57 -7.66
C HIS A 231 31.09 9.55 -8.79
N GLU A 232 30.79 8.27 -8.58
CA GLU A 232 30.96 7.27 -9.64
C GLU A 232 30.03 7.49 -10.83
N ILE A 233 28.80 7.95 -10.60
CA ILE A 233 27.90 8.29 -11.70
C ILE A 233 28.46 9.46 -12.50
N ASN A 234 28.92 10.53 -11.83
CA ASN A 234 29.52 11.69 -12.49
C ASN A 234 30.78 11.31 -13.28
N GLU A 235 31.67 10.46 -12.73
CA GLU A 235 32.84 9.95 -13.44
C GLU A 235 32.48 9.18 -14.71
N ARG A 236 31.35 8.47 -14.72
CA ARG A 236 30.92 7.65 -15.85
C ARG A 236 30.13 8.41 -16.91
N THR A 237 29.34 9.40 -16.51
CA THR A 237 28.38 10.11 -17.39
C THR A 237 28.77 11.56 -17.66
N GLY A 238 29.52 12.18 -16.76
CA GLY A 238 29.76 13.63 -16.76
C GLY A 238 28.57 14.45 -16.26
N GLU A 239 27.53 13.80 -15.72
CA GLU A 239 26.29 14.41 -15.23
C GLU A 239 26.21 14.36 -13.71
N ASP A 240 25.64 15.42 -13.13
CA ASP A 240 25.40 15.48 -11.69
C ASP A 240 24.04 14.88 -11.33
N TRP A 241 24.04 14.11 -10.25
CA TRP A 241 22.87 13.44 -9.70
C TRP A 241 22.74 13.72 -8.20
N ASP A 242 21.54 14.14 -7.77
CA ASP A 242 21.24 14.38 -6.38
C ASP A 242 20.23 13.40 -5.83
N LEU A 243 20.31 13.18 -4.51
CA LEU A 243 19.30 12.45 -3.74
C LEU A 243 18.21 13.41 -3.30
N LEU A 244 16.99 13.24 -3.78
CA LEU A 244 15.80 13.90 -3.23
C LEU A 244 15.21 13.03 -2.12
N ALA A 245 15.51 13.39 -0.88
CA ALA A 245 14.88 12.79 0.29
C ALA A 245 13.65 13.59 0.68
N ALA A 246 12.45 12.99 0.66
CA ALA A 246 11.24 13.77 0.84
C ALA A 246 10.16 13.03 1.65
N GLY A 247 9.61 13.71 2.65
CA GLY A 247 8.57 13.17 3.52
C GLY A 247 8.60 13.73 4.92
N THR A 248 7.86 13.09 5.82
CA THR A 248 7.85 13.41 7.26
C THR A 248 7.43 12.17 8.07
N TRP A 249 7.46 12.29 9.38
CA TRP A 249 6.91 11.29 10.30
C TRP A 249 5.43 11.54 10.59
N ARG A 250 4.70 10.49 10.96
CA ARG A 250 3.27 10.57 11.31
C ARG A 250 2.95 10.21 12.76
N ASP A 251 3.81 9.41 13.38
CA ASP A 251 3.66 8.92 14.74
C ASP A 251 4.86 9.40 15.56
N PRO A 252 4.65 9.98 16.77
CA PRO A 252 5.74 10.43 17.63
C PRO A 252 6.82 9.38 17.89
N ASN A 253 6.47 8.09 17.85
CA ASN A 253 7.44 7.01 18.02
C ASN A 253 8.46 6.92 16.86
N HIS A 254 8.14 7.49 15.70
CA HIS A 254 9.04 7.53 14.53
C HIS A 254 9.87 8.81 14.43
N LYS A 255 9.66 9.76 15.33
CA LYS A 255 10.45 10.99 15.34
C LYS A 255 11.97 10.76 15.49
N PRO A 256 12.45 9.82 16.31
CA PRO A 256 13.88 9.51 16.38
C PRO A 256 14.48 9.03 15.04
N ASP A 257 13.72 8.24 14.27
CA ASP A 257 14.15 7.82 12.93
C ASP A 257 14.17 8.99 11.95
N TYR A 258 13.16 9.86 12.02
CA TYR A 258 13.12 11.09 11.24
C TYR A 258 14.35 11.98 11.55
N ASP A 259 14.63 12.26 12.83
CA ASP A 259 15.74 13.10 13.23
C ASP A 259 17.08 12.52 12.75
N ARG A 260 17.25 11.20 12.80
CA ARG A 260 18.43 10.50 12.31
C ARG A 260 18.57 10.65 10.79
N TYR A 261 17.56 10.29 10.02
CA TYR A 261 17.62 10.38 8.55
C TYR A 261 17.75 11.81 8.08
N ARG A 262 17.09 12.76 8.74
CA ARG A 262 17.24 14.18 8.43
C ARG A 262 18.69 14.66 8.63
N SER A 263 19.33 14.23 9.71
CA SER A 263 20.75 14.54 9.96
C SER A 263 21.70 13.94 8.93
N GLU A 264 21.43 12.71 8.49
CA GLU A 264 22.23 12.06 7.42
C GLU A 264 22.08 12.80 6.09
N VAL A 265 20.87 13.20 5.73
CA VAL A 265 20.61 13.99 4.51
C VAL A 265 21.24 15.38 4.60
N GLU A 266 21.19 16.04 5.76
CA GLU A 266 21.83 17.35 5.98
C GLU A 266 23.34 17.33 5.73
N LEU A 267 24.02 16.24 6.10
CA LEU A 267 25.44 16.07 5.77
C LEU A 267 25.68 15.99 4.25
N LEU A 268 24.78 15.38 3.52
CA LEU A 268 24.84 15.33 2.05
C LEU A 268 24.47 16.68 1.41
N GLU A 269 23.50 17.41 1.98
CA GLU A 269 23.16 18.78 1.54
C GLU A 269 24.36 19.73 1.67
N GLN A 270 25.13 19.66 2.77
CA GLN A 270 26.36 20.45 2.94
C GLN A 270 27.41 20.17 1.85
N LYS A 271 27.38 18.96 1.26
CA LYS A 271 28.23 18.55 0.14
C LYS A 271 27.60 18.83 -1.23
N ARG A 272 26.36 19.35 -1.28
CA ARG A 272 25.57 19.59 -2.50
C ARG A 272 25.31 18.30 -3.29
N LEU A 273 24.97 17.24 -2.58
CA LEU A 273 24.68 15.91 -3.14
C LEU A 273 23.26 15.44 -2.87
N ALA A 274 22.50 16.18 -2.10
CA ALA A 274 21.13 15.86 -1.75
C ALA A 274 20.31 17.14 -1.47
N HIS A 275 18.99 16.97 -1.50
CA HIS A 275 18.03 17.95 -1.00
C HIS A 275 16.95 17.26 -0.18
N TYR A 276 16.59 17.87 0.95
CA TYR A 276 15.45 17.40 1.75
C TYR A 276 14.22 18.27 1.50
N TYR A 277 13.12 17.61 1.11
CA TYR A 277 11.83 18.27 0.89
C TYR A 277 10.82 17.76 1.92
N GLU A 278 10.43 18.61 2.87
CA GLU A 278 9.47 18.23 3.90
C GLU A 278 8.03 18.39 3.39
N PHE A 279 7.26 17.33 3.42
CA PHE A 279 5.83 17.33 3.12
C PHE A 279 5.12 16.16 3.79
N VAL A 280 3.80 16.25 3.92
CA VAL A 280 2.96 15.14 4.36
C VAL A 280 2.68 14.21 3.18
N PRO A 281 3.13 12.93 3.22
CA PRO A 281 2.99 11.99 2.11
C PRO A 281 1.53 11.56 1.85
N ARG A 282 0.73 12.46 1.27
CA ARG A 282 -0.66 12.24 0.84
C ARG A 282 -1.05 13.23 -0.27
N GLY A 283 -2.11 12.88 -1.02
CA GLY A 283 -2.66 13.74 -2.07
C GLY A 283 -1.69 14.01 -3.22
N ASP A 284 -1.96 15.07 -3.97
CA ASP A 284 -1.25 15.40 -5.21
C ASP A 284 0.24 15.69 -5.02
N VAL A 285 0.61 16.33 -3.92
CA VAL A 285 2.03 16.65 -3.65
C VAL A 285 2.89 15.38 -3.59
N TYR A 286 2.34 14.26 -3.15
CA TYR A 286 3.06 12.98 -3.10
C TYR A 286 3.40 12.48 -4.51
N TYR A 287 2.44 12.54 -5.45
CA TYR A 287 2.69 12.19 -6.85
C TYR A 287 3.67 13.17 -7.51
N LYS A 288 3.48 14.47 -7.31
CA LYS A 288 4.36 15.53 -7.85
C LYS A 288 5.81 15.35 -7.42
N THR A 289 6.03 15.08 -6.12
CA THR A 289 7.38 14.88 -5.57
C THR A 289 8.06 13.64 -6.15
N MET A 290 7.32 12.56 -6.41
CA MET A 290 7.87 11.38 -7.08
C MET A 290 8.10 11.63 -8.58
N ALA A 291 7.20 12.39 -9.24
CA ALA A 291 7.25 12.63 -10.67
C ALA A 291 8.52 13.37 -11.11
N VAL A 292 9.08 14.24 -10.27
CA VAL A 292 10.30 15.00 -10.57
C VAL A 292 11.60 14.18 -10.46
N CYS A 293 11.54 12.96 -9.93
CA CYS A 293 12.68 12.05 -9.87
C CYS A 293 12.80 11.22 -11.15
N ASP A 294 14.03 10.83 -11.51
CA ASP A 294 14.29 9.91 -12.63
C ASP A 294 13.89 8.48 -12.26
N PHE A 295 14.18 8.06 -11.05
CA PHE A 295 13.74 6.80 -10.45
C PHE A 295 13.66 6.87 -8.92
N ILE A 296 13.02 5.89 -8.31
CA ILE A 296 12.76 5.85 -6.86
C ILE A 296 13.45 4.64 -6.23
N VAL A 297 13.99 4.81 -5.02
CA VAL A 297 14.51 3.70 -4.22
C VAL A 297 13.62 3.46 -3.01
N LEU A 298 13.19 2.21 -2.84
CA LEU A 298 12.40 1.73 -1.71
C LEU A 298 13.20 0.69 -0.91
N PRO A 299 14.11 1.10 -0.02
CA PRO A 299 14.95 0.17 0.73
C PRO A 299 14.24 -0.42 1.94
N SER A 300 12.91 -0.45 1.91
CA SER A 300 12.07 -0.89 3.02
C SER A 300 12.34 -2.33 3.42
N THR A 301 12.21 -2.61 4.72
CA THR A 301 12.16 -3.95 5.28
C THR A 301 10.82 -4.14 5.97
N ASP A 302 10.31 -5.37 6.02
CA ASP A 302 9.06 -5.68 6.72
C ASP A 302 7.84 -4.91 6.13
N GLU A 303 7.66 -5.01 4.83
CA GLU A 303 6.49 -4.48 4.11
C GLU A 303 5.87 -5.59 3.23
N THR A 304 4.63 -5.94 3.50
CA THR A 304 3.90 -6.92 2.66
C THR A 304 3.26 -6.27 1.43
N GLN A 305 2.88 -4.99 1.56
CA GLN A 305 2.31 -4.14 0.50
C GLN A 305 2.79 -2.70 0.66
N SER A 306 2.79 -1.94 -0.42
CA SER A 306 3.25 -0.56 -0.38
C SER A 306 2.40 0.39 -1.22
N GLY A 307 1.66 1.27 -0.54
CA GLY A 307 0.96 2.38 -1.21
C GLY A 307 1.93 3.35 -1.91
N THR A 308 3.19 3.40 -1.48
CA THR A 308 4.24 4.13 -2.19
C THR A 308 4.55 3.50 -3.54
N LEU A 309 4.67 2.15 -3.60
CA LEU A 309 4.90 1.43 -4.85
C LEU A 309 3.74 1.61 -5.83
N ALA A 310 2.50 1.58 -5.36
CA ALA A 310 1.33 1.85 -6.21
C ALA A 310 1.40 3.24 -6.88
N ARG A 311 1.90 4.25 -6.18
CA ARG A 311 2.11 5.60 -6.74
C ARG A 311 3.25 5.64 -7.76
N ILE A 312 4.33 4.91 -7.50
CA ILE A 312 5.46 4.77 -8.43
C ILE A 312 4.98 4.12 -9.73
N ILE A 313 4.17 3.06 -9.63
CA ILE A 313 3.56 2.38 -10.79
C ILE A 313 2.63 3.36 -11.54
N ALA A 314 1.79 4.11 -10.85
CA ALA A 314 0.90 5.12 -11.43
C ALA A 314 1.66 6.16 -12.26
N LEU A 315 2.87 6.52 -11.84
CA LEU A 315 3.74 7.48 -12.52
C LEU A 315 4.65 6.86 -13.60
N ASN A 316 4.60 5.54 -13.79
CA ASN A 316 5.50 4.79 -14.67
C ASN A 316 6.99 5.04 -14.35
N LYS A 317 7.33 5.26 -13.08
CA LYS A 317 8.69 5.55 -12.65
C LYS A 317 9.47 4.25 -12.40
N PRO A 318 10.64 4.04 -13.01
CA PRO A 318 11.53 2.96 -12.63
C PRO A 318 11.84 3.00 -11.13
N TYR A 319 12.06 1.83 -10.53
CA TYR A 319 12.37 1.80 -9.11
C TYR A 319 13.30 0.64 -8.72
N ILE A 320 13.85 0.76 -7.51
CA ILE A 320 14.67 -0.29 -6.91
C ILE A 320 14.04 -0.60 -5.53
N THR A 321 13.80 -1.88 -5.23
CA THR A 321 13.22 -2.27 -3.94
C THR A 321 13.91 -3.49 -3.34
N THR A 322 13.73 -3.66 -2.05
CA THR A 322 14.30 -4.79 -1.30
C THR A 322 13.58 -6.10 -1.63
N ALA A 323 14.33 -7.21 -1.62
CA ALA A 323 13.82 -8.57 -1.71
C ALA A 323 14.40 -9.44 -0.57
N PRO A 324 13.67 -10.46 -0.11
CA PRO A 324 12.30 -10.81 -0.46
C PRO A 324 11.28 -10.02 0.38
N MET A 325 10.36 -9.31 -0.29
CA MET A 325 9.19 -8.68 0.32
C MET A 325 7.97 -9.10 -0.49
N GLU A 326 6.96 -9.69 0.11
CA GLU A 326 5.90 -10.43 -0.57
C GLU A 326 5.32 -9.68 -1.77
N GLY A 327 4.49 -8.67 -1.52
CA GLY A 327 3.84 -7.93 -2.58
C GLY A 327 4.80 -7.07 -3.42
N LEU A 328 5.81 -6.46 -2.78
CA LEU A 328 6.80 -5.64 -3.51
C LEU A 328 7.60 -6.48 -4.49
N THR A 329 8.07 -7.66 -4.06
CA THR A 329 8.82 -8.59 -4.92
C THR A 329 7.94 -9.11 -6.04
N ALA A 330 6.70 -9.55 -5.73
CA ALA A 330 5.77 -10.07 -6.72
C ALA A 330 5.46 -9.01 -7.79
N GLN A 331 5.04 -7.82 -7.41
CA GLN A 331 4.74 -6.73 -8.34
C GLN A 331 5.97 -6.29 -9.16
N THR A 332 7.17 -6.34 -8.58
CA THR A 332 8.40 -6.02 -9.31
C THR A 332 8.71 -7.04 -10.40
N LEU A 333 8.54 -8.33 -10.10
CA LEU A 333 8.75 -9.40 -11.07
C LEU A 333 7.67 -9.42 -12.16
N GLU A 334 6.41 -9.20 -11.77
CA GLU A 334 5.27 -9.17 -12.70
C GLU A 334 5.33 -7.97 -13.64
N SER A 335 5.64 -6.78 -13.11
CA SER A 335 5.69 -5.56 -13.91
C SER A 335 6.93 -5.46 -14.78
N GLY A 336 8.07 -6.01 -14.35
CA GLY A 336 9.37 -5.77 -14.99
C GLY A 336 9.81 -4.29 -14.98
N GLY A 337 9.22 -3.49 -14.09
CA GLY A 337 9.46 -2.05 -14.00
C GLY A 337 10.42 -1.62 -12.89
N GLY A 338 10.99 -2.58 -12.17
CA GLY A 338 11.91 -2.32 -11.07
C GLY A 338 13.04 -3.34 -10.98
N LEU A 339 14.01 -3.06 -10.12
CA LEU A 339 15.13 -3.95 -9.77
C LEU A 339 15.01 -4.37 -8.30
N LEU A 340 15.37 -5.62 -8.03
CA LEU A 340 15.36 -6.20 -6.68
C LEU A 340 16.78 -6.24 -6.12
N PHE A 341 16.94 -5.86 -4.85
CA PHE A 341 18.22 -6.02 -4.17
C PHE A 341 18.09 -6.75 -2.83
N THR A 342 19.16 -7.46 -2.45
CA THR A 342 19.28 -8.15 -1.15
C THR A 342 20.50 -7.70 -0.36
N THR A 343 21.45 -7.04 -1.01
CA THR A 343 22.69 -6.55 -0.39
C THR A 343 22.95 -5.10 -0.76
N ARG A 344 23.72 -4.39 0.08
CA ARG A 344 24.12 -3.01 -0.18
C ARG A 344 24.87 -2.87 -1.51
N ASP A 345 25.74 -3.85 -1.86
CA ASP A 345 26.47 -3.85 -3.13
C ASP A 345 25.56 -4.01 -4.35
N MET A 346 24.48 -4.80 -4.22
CA MET A 346 23.47 -4.90 -5.28
C MET A 346 22.75 -3.56 -5.44
N LEU A 347 22.31 -2.95 -4.34
CA LEU A 347 21.65 -1.64 -4.39
C LEU A 347 22.56 -0.61 -5.07
N ARG A 348 23.82 -0.51 -4.64
CA ARG A 348 24.80 0.40 -5.25
C ARG A 348 24.92 0.19 -6.76
N ARG A 349 25.12 -1.06 -7.21
CA ARG A 349 25.19 -1.38 -8.64
C ARG A 349 23.94 -1.01 -9.40
N HIS A 350 22.76 -1.29 -8.85
CA HIS A 350 21.49 -0.98 -9.50
C HIS A 350 21.24 0.53 -9.60
N VAL A 351 21.57 1.30 -8.58
CA VAL A 351 21.49 2.76 -8.63
C VAL A 351 22.38 3.31 -9.74
N ILE A 352 23.65 2.89 -9.80
CA ILE A 352 24.59 3.32 -10.85
C ILE A 352 24.12 2.86 -12.24
N GLU A 353 23.62 1.62 -12.36
CA GLU A 353 23.08 1.09 -13.61
C GLU A 353 21.92 1.95 -14.13
N LEU A 354 20.93 2.24 -13.28
CA LEU A 354 19.79 3.06 -13.69
C LEU A 354 20.20 4.51 -13.99
N ALA A 355 21.13 5.09 -13.23
CA ALA A 355 21.60 6.43 -13.52
C ALA A 355 22.34 6.51 -14.88
N CYS A 356 23.21 5.53 -15.17
CA CYS A 356 24.02 5.51 -16.40
C CYS A 356 23.28 4.98 -17.64
N ASN A 357 22.06 4.45 -17.51
CA ASN A 357 21.35 3.76 -18.59
C ASN A 357 19.92 4.28 -18.78
N GLU A 358 19.79 5.34 -19.56
CA GLU A 358 18.49 5.93 -19.89
C GLU A 358 17.55 4.96 -20.62
N GLU A 359 18.08 4.15 -21.55
CA GLU A 359 17.29 3.15 -22.28
C GLU A 359 16.65 2.13 -21.30
N ALA A 360 17.39 1.70 -20.28
CA ALA A 360 16.84 0.82 -19.25
C ALA A 360 15.71 1.50 -18.47
N ARG A 361 15.87 2.78 -18.09
CA ARG A 361 14.82 3.55 -17.43
C ARG A 361 13.57 3.66 -18.28
N LEU A 362 13.72 4.01 -19.57
CA LEU A 362 12.59 4.12 -20.51
C LEU A 362 11.86 2.78 -20.67
N ARG A 363 12.58 1.69 -20.89
CA ARG A 363 12.01 0.34 -21.01
C ARG A 363 11.25 -0.08 -19.75
N MET A 364 11.77 0.20 -18.56
CA MET A 364 11.10 -0.06 -17.29
C MET A 364 9.83 0.78 -17.15
N GLY A 365 9.86 2.05 -17.54
CA GLY A 365 8.69 2.92 -17.56
C GLY A 365 7.59 2.40 -18.48
N GLU A 366 7.94 1.89 -19.66
CA GLU A 366 6.98 1.27 -20.59
C GLU A 366 6.38 -0.04 -20.01
N ASN A 367 7.19 -0.83 -19.33
CA ASN A 367 6.71 -2.03 -18.63
C ASN A 367 5.70 -1.66 -17.52
N LEU A 368 5.99 -0.64 -16.72
CA LEU A 368 5.08 -0.14 -15.70
C LEU A 368 3.79 0.41 -16.29
N LYS A 369 3.89 1.13 -17.40
CA LYS A 369 2.70 1.62 -18.10
C LYS A 369 1.79 0.47 -18.52
N ARG A 370 2.35 -0.58 -19.12
CA ARG A 370 1.59 -1.76 -19.53
C ARG A 370 0.98 -2.47 -18.32
N TYR A 371 1.77 -2.67 -17.25
CA TYR A 371 1.30 -3.30 -16.01
C TYR A 371 0.17 -2.51 -15.35
N LEU A 372 0.29 -1.17 -15.34
CA LEU A 372 -0.78 -0.30 -14.86
C LEU A 372 -2.06 -0.45 -15.70
N ASP A 373 -1.92 -0.37 -17.02
CA ASP A 373 -3.08 -0.37 -17.94
C ASP A 373 -3.77 -1.74 -18.05
N GLU A 374 -3.05 -2.84 -17.83
CA GLU A 374 -3.56 -4.20 -18.07
C GLU A 374 -3.84 -5.00 -16.79
N VAL A 375 -3.25 -4.60 -15.62
CA VAL A 375 -3.29 -5.44 -14.42
C VAL A 375 -3.76 -4.71 -13.16
N VAL A 376 -3.21 -3.51 -12.87
CA VAL A 376 -3.37 -2.90 -11.56
C VAL A 376 -4.03 -1.52 -11.56
N SER A 377 -4.58 -1.03 -12.69
CA SER A 377 -5.38 0.19 -12.62
C SER A 377 -6.57 0.01 -11.67
N TRP A 378 -6.94 1.10 -10.98
CA TRP A 378 -8.08 1.04 -10.07
C TRP A 378 -9.39 0.61 -10.76
N GLU A 379 -9.54 0.88 -12.08
CA GLU A 379 -10.70 0.41 -12.87
C GLU A 379 -10.73 -1.12 -12.94
N ILE A 380 -9.59 -1.75 -13.22
CA ILE A 380 -9.48 -3.22 -13.27
C ILE A 380 -9.69 -3.82 -11.88
N VAL A 381 -9.08 -3.22 -10.85
CA VAL A 381 -9.20 -3.67 -9.46
C VAL A 381 -10.65 -3.54 -8.98
N ALA A 382 -11.34 -2.46 -9.31
CA ALA A 382 -12.76 -2.29 -8.96
C ALA A 382 -13.67 -3.32 -9.65
N GLU A 383 -13.33 -3.73 -10.89
CA GLU A 383 -14.03 -4.82 -11.56
C GLU A 383 -13.79 -6.19 -10.88
N GLN A 384 -12.56 -6.44 -10.44
CA GLN A 384 -12.24 -7.63 -9.65
C GLN A 384 -12.94 -7.63 -8.28
N TYR A 385 -13.09 -6.48 -7.64
CA TYR A 385 -13.93 -6.34 -6.44
C TYR A 385 -15.39 -6.68 -6.75
N SER A 386 -15.92 -6.20 -7.87
CA SER A 386 -17.30 -6.52 -8.28
C SER A 386 -17.51 -8.02 -8.45
N GLN A 387 -16.54 -8.75 -9.01
CA GLN A 387 -16.58 -10.21 -9.11
C GLN A 387 -16.59 -10.87 -7.72
N ALA A 388 -15.76 -10.40 -6.78
CA ALA A 388 -15.74 -10.89 -5.41
C ALA A 388 -17.07 -10.63 -4.69
N TYR A 389 -17.71 -9.48 -4.94
CA TYR A 389 -19.01 -9.12 -4.37
C TYR A 389 -20.12 -10.07 -4.86
N GLU A 390 -20.15 -10.39 -6.15
CA GLU A 390 -21.12 -11.37 -6.69
C GLU A 390 -20.91 -12.75 -6.10
N LEU A 391 -19.66 -13.22 -5.95
CA LEU A 391 -19.35 -14.50 -5.31
C LEU A 391 -19.83 -14.51 -3.84
N ALA A 392 -19.60 -13.43 -3.11
CA ALA A 392 -20.04 -13.31 -1.72
C ALA A 392 -21.56 -13.38 -1.61
N ARG A 393 -22.28 -12.65 -2.47
CA ARG A 393 -23.74 -12.61 -2.51
C ARG A 393 -24.33 -13.98 -2.87
N GLU A 394 -23.78 -14.63 -3.88
CA GLU A 394 -24.25 -15.96 -4.28
C GLU A 394 -24.03 -16.98 -3.16
N SER A 395 -22.89 -16.93 -2.48
CA SER A 395 -22.60 -17.76 -1.31
C SER A 395 -23.61 -17.53 -0.18
N THR A 396 -23.88 -16.28 0.17
CA THR A 396 -24.86 -15.93 1.22
C THR A 396 -26.27 -16.38 0.83
N ARG A 397 -26.68 -16.15 -0.42
CA ARG A 397 -28.01 -16.54 -0.93
C ARG A 397 -28.24 -18.05 -0.94
N THR A 398 -27.21 -18.84 -1.28
CA THR A 398 -27.33 -20.30 -1.46
C THR A 398 -26.93 -21.09 -0.21
N GLY A 399 -26.18 -20.47 0.71
CA GLY A 399 -25.53 -21.15 1.82
C GLY A 399 -24.36 -22.05 1.40
N ILE A 400 -23.92 -21.97 0.11
CA ILE A 400 -22.81 -22.76 -0.41
C ILE A 400 -21.52 -21.92 -0.29
N PRO A 401 -20.47 -22.39 0.42
CA PRO A 401 -19.21 -21.69 0.51
C PRO A 401 -18.56 -21.43 -0.84
N VAL A 402 -17.86 -20.31 -0.98
CA VAL A 402 -17.07 -20.02 -2.19
C VAL A 402 -15.87 -20.95 -2.26
N GLU A 403 -15.72 -21.62 -3.39
CA GLU A 403 -14.57 -22.47 -3.68
C GLU A 403 -13.89 -21.97 -4.96
N LEU A 404 -12.72 -21.36 -4.82
CA LEU A 404 -11.91 -20.85 -5.91
C LEU A 404 -10.79 -21.84 -6.26
N PRO A 405 -10.39 -21.93 -7.53
CA PRO A 405 -9.30 -22.81 -7.94
C PRO A 405 -8.01 -22.53 -7.17
N LYS A 406 -7.28 -23.58 -6.87
CA LYS A 406 -5.89 -23.48 -6.41
C LYS A 406 -5.01 -23.22 -7.63
N GLU A 407 -4.93 -21.97 -8.04
CA GLU A 407 -3.95 -21.55 -9.03
C GLU A 407 -2.66 -21.21 -8.30
N PHE A 408 -1.58 -21.88 -8.66
CA PHE A 408 -0.24 -21.65 -8.14
C PHE A 408 0.71 -21.35 -9.29
#